data_24ab84a747b38e66d17f874ccd8f4484
#
_entry.id   24ab84a747b38e66d17f874ccd8f4484
#
_cell.length_a   1.000
_cell.length_b   1.000
_cell.length_c   1.000
_cell.angle_alpha   90.00
_cell.angle_beta   90.00
_cell.angle_gamma   90.00
#
_symmetry.space_group_name_H-M   'P 1'
#
loop_
_entity.id
_entity.type
_entity.pdbx_description
1 polymer ?
#
loop_
_entity_poly.entity_id
_entity_poly.type
_entity_poly.pdbx_seq_one_letter_code
_entity_poly.pdbx_strand_id
1 'polypeptide(L)'
;MKRLILCVLALFCFACGCQKEEPTPMAAIQQKLTDMEGYSALATLTIYSNKGETVYETKQDFKSTGEYRMEMLSPDSAKGNYTVFDGKTVCQYNPRLKESVQREVPESQRRNELFLGQFLKNYLQSEGVSVETAAIDESRCTVLEAIIPENGSQLASEKLWVDNESLLPVRLSLYDVHGKECLRLDYTTFTYNPHFDENLFRIPA
;
A
#
# COMPACT_ATOMS: atom_id res chain seq x y z
N MET A 1 79.39 -10.16 24.83
CA MET A 1 78.67 -10.26 23.52
C MET A 1 77.21 -10.47 23.83
N LYS A 2 76.47 -9.35 23.86
CA LYS A 2 75.05 -9.35 24.20
C LYS A 2 74.28 -9.34 22.90
N ARG A 3 73.48 -10.38 22.66
CA ARG A 3 72.57 -10.46 21.50
C ARG A 3 71.29 -9.69 21.83
N LEU A 4 71.08 -8.62 21.12
CA LEU A 4 69.83 -7.81 21.17
C LEU A 4 68.78 -8.52 20.33
N ILE A 5 67.74 -9.05 20.97
CA ILE A 5 66.59 -9.62 20.30
C ILE A 5 65.59 -8.48 20.12
N LEU A 6 65.40 -8.03 18.87
CA LEU A 6 64.43 -7.02 18.48
C LEU A 6 63.10 -7.73 18.26
N CYS A 7 62.17 -7.61 19.24
CA CYS A 7 60.76 -8.03 19.04
C CYS A 7 60.03 -7.00 18.21
N VAL A 8 59.81 -7.32 16.95
CA VAL A 8 58.88 -6.56 16.10
C VAL A 8 57.46 -7.01 16.46
N LEU A 9 56.79 -6.19 17.25
CA LEU A 9 55.37 -6.37 17.57
C LEU A 9 54.54 -5.87 16.38
N ALA A 10 54.13 -6.80 15.52
CA ALA A 10 53.19 -6.49 14.44
C ALA A 10 51.80 -6.19 15.04
N LEU A 11 51.46 -4.92 15.11
CA LEU A 11 50.13 -4.47 15.47
C LEU A 11 49.18 -4.80 14.30
N PHE A 12 48.52 -5.95 14.36
CA PHE A 12 47.38 -6.26 13.48
C PHE A 12 46.20 -5.42 13.95
N CYS A 13 46.03 -4.26 13.37
CA CYS A 13 44.77 -3.53 13.45
C CYS A 13 43.72 -4.35 12.71
N PHE A 14 42.94 -5.16 13.43
CA PHE A 14 41.68 -5.67 12.95
C PHE A 14 40.73 -4.45 12.78
N ALA A 15 40.74 -3.89 11.60
CA ALA A 15 39.62 -3.05 11.13
C ALA A 15 38.40 -3.98 11.01
N CYS A 16 37.66 -4.17 12.10
CA CYS A 16 36.30 -4.64 12.03
C CYS A 16 35.52 -3.56 11.27
N GLY A 17 35.56 -3.60 9.94
CA GLY A 17 34.60 -2.93 9.11
C GLY A 17 33.26 -3.55 9.44
N CYS A 18 32.40 -2.85 10.17
CA CYS A 18 30.98 -3.12 10.14
C CYS A 18 30.55 -2.96 8.67
N GLN A 19 30.56 -4.04 7.90
CA GLN A 19 29.79 -4.13 6.69
C GLN A 19 28.34 -4.02 7.18
N LYS A 20 27.72 -2.86 6.94
CA LYS A 20 26.26 -2.78 6.96
C LYS A 20 25.81 -3.78 5.91
N GLU A 21 25.29 -4.93 6.34
CA GLU A 21 24.57 -5.83 5.44
C GLU A 21 23.49 -5.00 4.78
N GLU A 22 23.47 -4.98 3.46
CA GLU A 22 22.37 -4.35 2.74
C GLU A 22 21.07 -5.05 3.17
N PRO A 23 20.04 -4.28 3.54
CA PRO A 23 18.79 -4.87 4.00
C PRO A 23 18.23 -5.78 2.91
N THR A 24 17.72 -6.94 3.29
CA THR A 24 17.02 -7.81 2.34
C THR A 24 15.85 -7.03 1.72
N PRO A 25 15.43 -7.32 0.48
CA PRO A 25 14.29 -6.64 -0.15
C PRO A 25 13.07 -6.59 0.77
N MET A 26 12.79 -7.67 1.48
CA MET A 26 11.72 -7.75 2.46
C MET A 26 11.88 -6.72 3.59
N ALA A 27 13.06 -6.61 4.20
CA ALA A 27 13.29 -5.65 5.28
C ALA A 27 13.17 -4.21 4.78
N ALA A 28 13.69 -3.93 3.57
CA ALA A 28 13.58 -2.62 2.95
C ALA A 28 12.12 -2.24 2.64
N ILE A 29 11.34 -3.19 2.13
CA ILE A 29 9.91 -3.01 1.85
C ILE A 29 9.14 -2.75 3.16
N GLN A 30 9.34 -3.56 4.19
CA GLN A 30 8.69 -3.37 5.49
C GLN A 30 9.00 -2.00 6.09
N GLN A 31 10.27 -1.58 6.04
CA GLN A 31 10.67 -0.26 6.50
C GLN A 31 9.95 0.84 5.70
N LYS A 32 9.94 0.74 4.37
CA LYS A 32 9.30 1.72 3.49
C LYS A 32 7.81 1.87 3.74
N LEU A 33 7.12 0.75 3.94
CA LEU A 33 5.69 0.71 4.25
C LEU A 33 5.39 1.25 5.66
N THR A 34 6.27 0.98 6.64
CA THR A 34 6.12 1.46 8.01
C THR A 34 6.34 2.97 8.11
N ASP A 35 7.30 3.50 7.34
CA ASP A 35 7.62 4.94 7.31
C ASP A 35 6.66 5.75 6.41
N MET A 36 5.62 5.11 5.87
CA MET A 36 4.66 5.76 5.00
C MET A 36 3.71 6.67 5.80
N GLU A 37 3.88 7.98 5.66
CA GLU A 37 2.95 8.99 6.20
C GLU A 37 1.74 9.22 5.28
N GLY A 38 1.85 8.79 4.03
CA GLY A 38 0.80 8.86 3.03
C GLY A 38 1.30 8.49 1.64
N TYR A 39 0.39 8.44 0.67
CA TYR A 39 0.75 8.22 -0.73
C TYR A 39 -0.23 8.87 -1.69
N SER A 40 0.24 9.12 -2.91
CA SER A 40 -0.58 9.43 -4.09
C SER A 40 -0.27 8.41 -5.18
N ALA A 41 -1.31 7.88 -5.82
CA ALA A 41 -1.17 6.86 -6.85
C ALA A 41 -2.20 7.01 -7.96
N LEU A 42 -1.81 6.61 -9.17
CA LEU A 42 -2.74 6.27 -10.25
C LEU A 42 -2.80 4.75 -10.34
N ALA A 43 -4.00 4.20 -10.47
CA ALA A 43 -4.21 2.77 -10.54
C ALA A 43 -5.39 2.40 -11.43
N THR A 44 -5.26 1.24 -12.07
CA THR A 44 -6.37 0.56 -12.73
C THR A 44 -7.07 -0.32 -11.69
N LEU A 45 -8.30 0.03 -11.34
CA LEU A 45 -9.16 -0.77 -10.47
C LEU A 45 -10.01 -1.71 -11.31
N THR A 46 -9.82 -3.02 -11.14
CA THR A 46 -10.67 -4.06 -11.75
C THR A 46 -11.55 -4.68 -10.68
N ILE A 47 -12.85 -4.70 -10.92
CA ILE A 47 -13.86 -5.33 -10.06
C ILE A 47 -14.39 -6.57 -10.77
N TYR A 48 -14.20 -7.74 -10.16
CA TYR A 48 -14.66 -9.02 -10.69
C TYR A 48 -16.03 -9.38 -10.13
N SER A 49 -16.96 -9.73 -11.00
CA SER A 49 -18.30 -10.15 -10.64
C SER A 49 -18.74 -11.38 -11.43
N ASN A 50 -19.90 -11.95 -11.11
CA ASN A 50 -20.48 -13.06 -11.87
C ASN A 50 -20.97 -12.63 -13.28
N LYS A 51 -21.03 -11.31 -13.57
CA LYS A 51 -21.43 -10.75 -14.87
C LYS A 51 -20.23 -10.34 -15.73
N GLY A 52 -19.01 -10.58 -15.25
CA GLY A 52 -17.77 -10.16 -15.89
C GLY A 52 -16.99 -9.16 -15.02
N GLU A 53 -16.06 -8.47 -15.64
CA GLU A 53 -15.21 -7.48 -14.99
C GLU A 53 -15.64 -6.05 -15.34
N THR A 54 -15.40 -5.14 -14.43
CA THR A 54 -15.56 -3.70 -14.63
C THR A 54 -14.26 -3.03 -14.30
N VAL A 55 -13.76 -2.18 -15.20
CA VAL A 55 -12.45 -1.55 -15.10
C VAL A 55 -12.60 -0.03 -14.96
N TYR A 56 -11.85 0.54 -14.04
CA TYR A 56 -11.78 1.99 -13.79
C TYR A 56 -10.33 2.43 -13.71
N GLU A 57 -10.00 3.57 -14.30
CA GLU A 57 -8.79 4.30 -13.95
C GLU A 57 -9.10 5.20 -12.76
N THR A 58 -8.23 5.17 -11.76
CA THR A 58 -8.44 5.90 -10.50
C THR A 58 -7.22 6.69 -10.09
N LYS A 59 -7.45 7.80 -9.40
CA LYS A 59 -6.43 8.47 -8.59
C LYS A 59 -6.75 8.23 -7.13
N GLN A 60 -5.75 7.82 -6.38
CA GLN A 60 -5.85 7.62 -4.93
C GLN A 60 -4.89 8.55 -4.22
N ASP A 61 -5.37 9.23 -3.19
CA ASP A 61 -4.58 9.99 -2.23
C ASP A 61 -4.96 9.50 -0.82
N PHE A 62 -3.96 9.23 0.03
CA PHE A 62 -4.15 8.64 1.35
C PHE A 62 -3.16 9.24 2.35
N LYS A 63 -3.60 9.47 3.60
CA LYS A 63 -2.77 9.78 4.77
C LYS A 63 -2.79 8.66 5.79
N SER A 64 -1.67 8.43 6.46
CA SER A 64 -1.56 7.43 7.55
C SER A 64 -2.48 7.73 8.74
N THR A 65 -2.92 8.97 8.90
CA THR A 65 -3.96 9.40 9.85
C THR A 65 -5.36 8.90 9.51
N GLY A 66 -5.55 8.38 8.28
CA GLY A 66 -6.75 7.67 7.84
C GLY A 66 -7.59 8.40 6.80
N GLU A 67 -7.30 9.68 6.51
CA GLU A 67 -8.00 10.42 5.46
C GLU A 67 -7.64 9.87 4.08
N TYR A 68 -8.61 9.82 3.20
CA TYR A 68 -8.41 9.36 1.83
C TYR A 68 -9.29 10.08 0.82
N ARG A 69 -8.84 10.08 -0.43
CA ARG A 69 -9.61 10.47 -1.60
C ARG A 69 -9.37 9.48 -2.73
N MET A 70 -10.44 9.04 -3.37
CA MET A 70 -10.39 8.27 -4.61
C MET A 70 -11.23 8.96 -5.65
N GLU A 71 -10.65 9.25 -6.81
CA GLU A 71 -11.31 9.87 -7.94
C GLU A 71 -11.30 8.93 -9.15
N MET A 72 -12.43 8.80 -9.84
CA MET A 72 -12.56 8.03 -11.06
C MET A 72 -12.12 8.88 -12.26
N LEU A 73 -11.13 8.42 -13.00
CA LEU A 73 -10.59 9.08 -14.18
C LEU A 73 -11.19 8.52 -15.46
N SER A 74 -11.56 7.23 -15.47
CA SER A 74 -12.26 6.54 -16.57
C SER A 74 -13.15 5.43 -16.02
N PRO A 75 -14.12 4.92 -16.79
CA PRO A 75 -14.59 5.38 -18.09
C PRO A 75 -15.34 6.72 -17.99
N ASP A 76 -15.68 7.33 -19.13
CA ASP A 76 -16.41 8.61 -19.17
C ASP A 76 -17.70 8.61 -18.35
N SER A 77 -18.34 7.44 -18.21
CA SER A 77 -19.55 7.27 -17.39
C SER A 77 -19.30 7.51 -15.89
N ALA A 78 -18.09 7.30 -15.41
CA ALA A 78 -17.69 7.43 -14.01
C ALA A 78 -16.76 8.63 -13.76
N LYS A 79 -16.21 9.23 -14.81
CA LYS A 79 -15.21 10.28 -14.76
C LYS A 79 -15.61 11.45 -13.89
N GLY A 80 -14.71 11.82 -12.95
CA GLY A 80 -14.91 12.91 -12.00
C GLY A 80 -15.77 12.54 -10.79
N ASN A 81 -16.36 11.33 -10.71
CA ASN A 81 -16.89 10.83 -9.45
C ASN A 81 -15.75 10.69 -8.45
N TYR A 82 -15.96 11.11 -7.22
CA TYR A 82 -14.98 10.87 -6.19
C TYR A 82 -15.61 10.51 -4.84
N THR A 83 -14.85 9.79 -4.07
CA THR A 83 -15.10 9.55 -2.64
C THR A 83 -13.99 10.21 -1.84
N VAL A 84 -14.34 11.01 -0.85
CA VAL A 84 -13.41 11.61 0.09
C VAL A 84 -13.83 11.29 1.52
N PHE A 85 -12.86 10.98 2.38
CA PHE A 85 -13.02 10.76 3.80
C PHE A 85 -12.07 11.66 4.59
N ASP A 86 -12.59 12.44 5.51
CA ASP A 86 -11.83 13.42 6.30
C ASP A 86 -11.38 12.89 7.67
N GLY A 87 -11.49 11.56 7.90
CA GLY A 87 -11.25 10.92 9.20
C GLY A 87 -12.52 10.71 10.03
N LYS A 88 -13.64 11.35 9.67
CA LYS A 88 -14.93 11.23 10.37
C LYS A 88 -16.10 11.00 9.41
N THR A 89 -16.16 11.76 8.35
CA THR A 89 -17.25 11.80 7.37
C THR A 89 -16.78 11.31 6.03
N VAL A 90 -17.53 10.44 5.38
CA VAL A 90 -17.36 10.10 3.99
C VAL A 90 -18.33 10.90 3.13
N CYS A 91 -17.81 11.45 2.02
CA CYS A 91 -18.58 12.13 1.00
C CYS A 91 -18.34 11.45 -0.35
N GLN A 92 -19.43 11.11 -1.02
CA GLN A 92 -19.41 10.65 -2.41
C GLN A 92 -20.03 11.74 -3.28
N TYR A 93 -19.30 12.18 -4.30
CA TYR A 93 -19.74 13.22 -5.22
C TYR A 93 -19.93 12.67 -6.63
N ASN A 94 -21.01 13.06 -7.26
CA ASN A 94 -21.32 12.75 -8.65
C ASN A 94 -21.39 14.06 -9.47
N PRO A 95 -20.43 14.34 -10.35
CA PRO A 95 -20.38 15.60 -11.10
C PRO A 95 -21.50 15.72 -12.14
N ARG A 96 -22.06 14.61 -12.64
CA ARG A 96 -23.15 14.61 -13.61
C ARG A 96 -24.46 15.07 -12.99
N LEU A 97 -24.71 14.64 -11.74
CA LEU A 97 -25.88 15.04 -10.98
C LEU A 97 -25.64 16.36 -10.24
N LYS A 98 -24.37 16.76 -10.08
CA LYS A 98 -23.93 17.87 -9.20
C LYS A 98 -24.40 17.67 -7.75
N GLU A 99 -24.44 16.42 -7.32
CA GLU A 99 -24.94 16.02 -6.00
C GLU A 99 -23.85 15.32 -5.21
N SER A 100 -23.92 15.46 -3.90
CA SER A 100 -23.10 14.73 -2.96
C SER A 100 -23.94 14.02 -1.92
N VAL A 101 -23.48 12.85 -1.49
CA VAL A 101 -24.02 12.12 -0.35
C VAL A 101 -22.95 12.08 0.73
N GLN A 102 -23.31 12.55 1.93
CA GLN A 102 -22.40 12.59 3.07
C GLN A 102 -22.94 11.73 4.21
N ARG A 103 -22.02 11.04 4.91
CA ARG A 103 -22.38 10.22 6.07
C ARG A 103 -21.21 10.19 7.06
N GLU A 104 -21.52 10.40 8.35
CA GLU A 104 -20.55 10.08 9.41
C GLU A 104 -20.30 8.57 9.46
N VAL A 105 -19.03 8.19 9.61
CA VAL A 105 -18.60 6.79 9.68
C VAL A 105 -18.19 6.48 11.11
N PRO A 106 -18.92 5.59 11.81
CA PRO A 106 -18.52 5.13 13.13
C PRO A 106 -17.10 4.54 13.12
N GLU A 107 -16.35 4.72 14.17
CA GLU A 107 -14.93 4.30 14.24
C GLU A 107 -14.75 2.82 13.89
N SER A 108 -15.65 1.96 14.36
CA SER A 108 -15.65 0.53 14.06
C SER A 108 -15.88 0.18 12.57
N GLN A 109 -16.32 1.14 11.75
CA GLN A 109 -16.59 0.97 10.32
C GLN A 109 -15.63 1.75 9.42
N ARG A 110 -14.61 2.41 9.99
CA ARG A 110 -13.60 3.20 9.25
C ARG A 110 -12.55 2.31 8.60
N ARG A 111 -13.01 1.40 7.75
CA ARG A 111 -12.17 0.47 7.00
C ARG A 111 -12.35 0.72 5.51
N ASN A 112 -11.26 0.65 4.77
CA ASN A 112 -11.30 0.68 3.31
C ASN A 112 -10.13 -0.11 2.75
N GLU A 113 -10.38 -1.35 2.38
CA GLU A 113 -9.42 -2.32 1.89
C GLU A 113 -8.82 -1.94 0.52
N LEU A 114 -9.35 -0.93 -0.16
CA LEU A 114 -8.76 -0.39 -1.38
C LEU A 114 -7.54 0.50 -1.13
N PHE A 115 -7.21 0.80 0.13
CA PHE A 115 -6.09 1.66 0.49
C PHE A 115 -5.02 0.90 1.28
N LEU A 116 -3.75 1.15 0.95
CA LEU A 116 -2.61 0.50 1.60
C LEU A 116 -2.56 0.69 3.11
N GLY A 117 -3.12 1.78 3.63
CA GLY A 117 -3.18 1.97 5.08
C GLY A 117 -4.04 0.91 5.79
N GLN A 118 -5.09 0.41 5.14
CA GLN A 118 -5.87 -0.70 5.68
C GLN A 118 -5.14 -2.04 5.51
N PHE A 119 -4.51 -2.27 4.35
CA PHE A 119 -3.63 -3.42 4.14
C PHE A 119 -2.58 -3.52 5.25
N LEU A 120 -1.87 -2.43 5.56
CA LEU A 120 -0.84 -2.42 6.61
C LEU A 120 -1.41 -2.79 7.99
N LYS A 121 -2.59 -2.27 8.34
CA LYS A 121 -3.26 -2.63 9.59
C LYS A 121 -3.58 -4.13 9.65
N ASN A 122 -4.12 -4.69 8.56
CA ASN A 122 -4.43 -6.11 8.47
C ASN A 122 -3.15 -6.96 8.51
N TYR A 123 -2.11 -6.54 7.77
CA TYR A 123 -0.82 -7.22 7.72
C TYR A 123 -0.16 -7.32 9.10
N LEU A 124 -0.11 -6.21 9.85
CA LEU A 124 0.47 -6.17 11.20
C LEU A 124 -0.33 -6.96 12.24
N GLN A 125 -1.62 -7.20 11.99
CA GLN A 125 -2.50 -7.97 12.86
C GLN A 125 -2.63 -9.44 12.46
N SER A 126 -2.16 -9.81 11.27
CA SER A 126 -2.26 -11.17 10.75
C SER A 126 -1.22 -12.06 11.41
N GLU A 127 -1.69 -13.23 11.92
CA GLU A 127 -0.81 -14.32 12.30
C GLU A 127 -0.52 -15.19 11.07
N GLY A 128 0.74 -15.58 10.87
CA GLY A 128 1.13 -16.49 9.79
C GLY A 128 1.16 -15.84 8.40
N VAL A 129 1.64 -14.62 8.34
CA VAL A 129 1.85 -13.89 7.07
C VAL A 129 2.72 -14.70 6.12
N SER A 130 2.20 -15.01 4.94
CA SER A 130 3.01 -15.59 3.88
C SER A 130 3.78 -14.50 3.14
N VAL A 131 5.04 -14.81 2.83
CA VAL A 131 5.88 -13.96 2.00
C VAL A 131 6.37 -14.81 0.85
N GLU A 132 5.99 -14.42 -0.35
CA GLU A 132 6.36 -15.13 -1.58
C GLU A 132 7.17 -14.21 -2.48
N THR A 133 7.90 -14.79 -3.41
CA THR A 133 8.54 -14.04 -4.50
C THR A 133 7.79 -14.38 -5.78
N ALA A 134 7.34 -13.37 -6.49
CA ALA A 134 6.65 -13.52 -7.76
C ALA A 134 7.23 -12.55 -8.80
N ALA A 135 6.94 -12.79 -10.07
CA ALA A 135 7.23 -11.85 -11.14
C ALA A 135 5.91 -11.26 -11.66
N ILE A 136 5.87 -9.96 -11.87
CA ILE A 136 4.85 -9.28 -12.66
C ILE A 136 5.59 -8.62 -13.83
N ASP A 137 5.26 -9.03 -15.04
CA ASP A 137 6.00 -8.64 -16.25
C ASP A 137 7.51 -8.92 -16.09
N GLU A 138 8.36 -7.90 -16.15
CA GLU A 138 9.81 -8.01 -15.99
C GLU A 138 10.27 -7.77 -14.54
N SER A 139 9.37 -7.32 -13.65
CA SER A 139 9.67 -6.95 -12.27
C SER A 139 9.65 -8.16 -11.33
N ARG A 140 10.68 -8.27 -10.49
CA ARG A 140 10.69 -9.21 -9.38
C ARG A 140 10.02 -8.56 -8.18
N CYS A 141 8.95 -9.18 -7.69
CA CYS A 141 8.17 -8.66 -6.59
C CYS A 141 8.29 -9.54 -5.35
N THR A 142 8.30 -8.91 -4.19
CA THR A 142 7.91 -9.53 -2.92
C THR A 142 6.41 -9.40 -2.76
N VAL A 143 5.75 -10.52 -2.43
CA VAL A 143 4.30 -10.57 -2.20
C VAL A 143 4.06 -10.71 -0.71
N LEU A 144 3.32 -9.76 -0.15
CA LEU A 144 2.88 -9.76 1.24
C LEU A 144 1.40 -10.15 1.27
N GLU A 145 1.03 -11.12 2.08
CA GLU A 145 -0.36 -11.54 2.25
C GLU A 145 -0.86 -11.16 3.65
N ALA A 146 -2.08 -10.65 3.73
CA ALA A 146 -2.75 -10.31 4.97
C ALA A 146 -4.15 -10.93 5.00
N ILE A 147 -4.58 -11.33 6.20
CA ILE A 147 -5.94 -11.76 6.45
C ILE A 147 -6.82 -10.53 6.70
N ILE A 148 -7.95 -10.47 6.04
CA ILE A 148 -8.98 -9.48 6.31
C ILE A 148 -9.83 -10.00 7.45
N PRO A 149 -9.84 -9.38 8.64
CA PRO A 149 -10.69 -9.82 9.75
C PRO A 149 -12.16 -9.79 9.36
N GLU A 150 -12.96 -10.71 9.89
CA GLU A 150 -14.40 -10.72 9.67
C GLU A 150 -15.03 -9.37 10.02
N ASN A 151 -15.65 -8.75 9.03
CA ASN A 151 -16.25 -7.41 9.14
C ASN A 151 -17.63 -7.33 8.47
N GLY A 152 -18.24 -8.51 8.20
CA GLY A 152 -19.49 -8.61 7.45
C GLY A 152 -19.31 -8.49 5.92
N SER A 153 -18.09 -8.38 5.42
CA SER A 153 -17.78 -8.46 3.98
C SER A 153 -17.51 -9.93 3.60
N GLN A 154 -17.55 -10.21 2.29
CA GLN A 154 -17.16 -11.52 1.75
C GLN A 154 -15.65 -11.59 1.46
N LEU A 155 -14.89 -10.53 1.72
CA LEU A 155 -13.45 -10.49 1.53
C LEU A 155 -12.75 -11.18 2.71
N ALA A 156 -11.78 -12.04 2.42
CA ALA A 156 -11.09 -12.87 3.41
C ALA A 156 -9.59 -12.59 3.49
N SER A 157 -8.95 -12.28 2.37
CA SER A 157 -7.52 -11.97 2.34
C SER A 157 -7.19 -10.94 1.27
N GLU A 158 -6.00 -10.39 1.38
CA GLU A 158 -5.45 -9.45 0.43
C GLU A 158 -3.96 -9.71 0.23
N LYS A 159 -3.48 -9.46 -0.99
CA LYS A 159 -2.07 -9.59 -1.36
C LYS A 159 -1.57 -8.29 -1.95
N LEU A 160 -0.38 -7.88 -1.49
CA LEU A 160 0.34 -6.72 -1.99
C LEU A 160 1.63 -7.17 -2.65
N TRP A 161 1.79 -6.84 -3.93
CA TRP A 161 3.03 -7.00 -4.68
C TRP A 161 3.82 -5.71 -4.62
N VAL A 162 5.06 -5.81 -4.20
CA VAL A 162 6.01 -4.69 -4.14
C VAL A 162 7.23 -5.06 -4.97
N ASP A 163 7.58 -4.20 -5.91
CA ASP A 163 8.78 -4.37 -6.73
C ASP A 163 10.04 -4.27 -5.88
N ASN A 164 10.94 -5.25 -6.04
CA ASN A 164 12.13 -5.40 -5.17
C ASN A 164 13.22 -4.36 -5.44
N GLU A 165 13.20 -3.71 -6.59
CA GLU A 165 14.20 -2.72 -6.98
C GLU A 165 13.77 -1.31 -6.59
N SER A 166 12.56 -0.93 -7.01
CA SER A 166 12.01 0.40 -6.73
C SER A 166 11.40 0.53 -5.33
N LEU A 167 11.05 -0.59 -4.69
CA LEU A 167 10.28 -0.69 -3.44
C LEU A 167 8.89 -0.05 -3.54
N LEU A 168 8.35 0.04 -4.76
CA LEU A 168 7.02 0.59 -5.00
C LEU A 168 5.97 -0.51 -5.07
N PRO A 169 4.78 -0.30 -4.51
CA PRO A 169 3.62 -1.14 -4.77
C PRO A 169 3.29 -1.17 -6.26
N VAL A 170 3.09 -2.38 -6.81
CA VAL A 170 2.69 -2.58 -8.20
C VAL A 170 1.29 -3.15 -8.32
N ARG A 171 0.83 -3.91 -7.30
CA ARG A 171 -0.52 -4.49 -7.29
C ARG A 171 -1.03 -4.70 -5.86
N LEU A 172 -2.31 -4.46 -5.66
CA LEU A 172 -3.07 -4.89 -4.49
C LEU A 172 -4.28 -5.69 -4.97
N SER A 173 -4.42 -6.95 -4.51
CA SER A 173 -5.56 -7.81 -4.85
C SER A 173 -6.28 -8.29 -3.61
N LEU A 174 -7.61 -8.35 -3.68
CA LEU A 174 -8.49 -8.77 -2.59
C LEU A 174 -9.25 -10.02 -3.01
N TYR A 175 -9.32 -10.98 -2.09
CA TYR A 175 -9.86 -12.32 -2.34
C TYR A 175 -11.01 -12.65 -1.40
N ASP A 176 -11.96 -13.44 -1.89
CA ASP A 176 -13.04 -13.99 -1.08
C ASP A 176 -12.58 -15.21 -0.27
N VAL A 177 -13.51 -15.78 0.52
CA VAL A 177 -13.28 -16.97 1.35
C VAL A 177 -12.93 -18.24 0.56
N HIS A 178 -13.14 -18.24 -0.76
CA HIS A 178 -12.81 -19.34 -1.66
C HIS A 178 -11.49 -19.11 -2.41
N GLY A 179 -10.80 -18.02 -2.11
CA GLY A 179 -9.55 -17.62 -2.80
C GLY A 179 -9.78 -17.05 -4.21
N LYS A 180 -11.01 -16.64 -4.54
CA LYS A 180 -11.32 -16.00 -5.81
C LYS A 180 -11.02 -14.51 -5.69
N GLU A 181 -10.28 -13.97 -6.66
CA GLU A 181 -10.02 -12.53 -6.74
C GLU A 181 -11.32 -11.77 -7.01
N CYS A 182 -11.62 -10.80 -6.14
CA CYS A 182 -12.80 -9.96 -6.21
C CYS A 182 -12.49 -8.55 -6.69
N LEU A 183 -11.32 -8.04 -6.30
CA LEU A 183 -10.86 -6.68 -6.61
C LEU A 183 -9.36 -6.72 -6.89
N ARG A 184 -8.91 -5.89 -7.84
CA ARG A 184 -7.49 -5.69 -8.14
C ARG A 184 -7.23 -4.21 -8.41
N LEU A 185 -6.16 -3.71 -7.83
CA LEU A 185 -5.57 -2.40 -8.13
C LEU A 185 -4.19 -2.65 -8.72
N ASP A 186 -3.99 -2.31 -9.98
CA ASP A 186 -2.68 -2.28 -10.64
C ASP A 186 -2.19 -0.83 -10.65
N TYR A 187 -1.14 -0.53 -9.89
CA TYR A 187 -0.59 0.82 -9.77
C TYR A 187 0.27 1.16 -10.98
N THR A 188 -0.06 2.25 -11.66
CA THR A 188 0.72 2.77 -12.81
C THR A 188 1.71 3.84 -12.38
N THR A 189 1.36 4.61 -11.35
CA THR A 189 2.28 5.53 -10.66
C THR A 189 2.07 5.42 -9.17
N PHE A 190 3.14 5.59 -8.40
CA PHE A 190 3.06 5.58 -6.94
C PHE A 190 4.11 6.53 -6.34
N THR A 191 3.69 7.39 -5.45
CA THR A 191 4.56 8.34 -4.75
C THR A 191 4.31 8.25 -3.26
N TYR A 192 5.33 7.87 -2.49
CA TYR A 192 5.30 7.92 -1.04
C TYR A 192 5.45 9.34 -0.53
N ASN A 193 4.74 9.67 0.53
CA ASN A 193 4.86 10.90 1.31
C ASN A 193 4.82 12.17 0.45
N PRO A 194 3.85 12.32 -0.49
CA PRO A 194 3.71 13.52 -1.28
C PRO A 194 3.27 14.69 -0.39
N HIS A 195 3.56 15.90 -0.83
CA HIS A 195 2.95 17.08 -0.24
C HIS A 195 1.49 17.19 -0.73
N PHE A 196 0.54 17.16 0.19
CA PHE A 196 -0.88 17.31 -0.14
C PHE A 196 -1.35 18.76 0.05
N ASP A 197 -2.26 19.19 -0.84
CA ASP A 197 -3.02 20.42 -0.62
C ASP A 197 -3.89 20.26 0.65
N GLU A 198 -3.96 21.31 1.46
CA GLU A 198 -4.71 21.30 2.74
C GLU A 198 -6.21 21.01 2.57
N ASN A 199 -6.77 21.28 1.38
CA ASN A 199 -8.19 21.09 1.08
C ASN A 199 -8.49 19.75 0.42
N LEU A 200 -7.46 18.96 0.05
CA LEU A 200 -7.64 17.73 -0.74
C LEU A 200 -8.60 16.74 -0.10
N PHE A 201 -8.58 16.65 1.23
CA PHE A 201 -9.40 15.73 2.03
C PHE A 201 -10.60 16.40 2.71
N ARG A 202 -10.86 17.68 2.42
CA ARG A 202 -12.02 18.37 3.00
C ARG A 202 -13.32 17.91 2.33
N ILE A 203 -14.34 17.73 3.15
CA ILE A 203 -15.70 17.49 2.67
C ILE A 203 -16.23 18.81 2.06
N PRO A 204 -16.74 18.79 0.82
CA PRO A 204 -17.39 19.95 0.24
C PRO A 204 -18.59 20.41 1.08
N ALA A 205 -18.79 21.71 1.18
CA ALA A 205 -19.93 22.29 1.90
C ALA A 205 -21.25 22.04 1.17
#